data_a33e29981029792442596d52d8346f46
#
_entry.id   a33e29981029792442596d52d8346f46
#
_cell.length_a   1.000
_cell.length_b   1.000
_cell.length_c   1.000
_cell.angle_alpha   90.00
_cell.angle_beta   90.00
_cell.angle_gamma   90.00
#
_symmetry.space_group_name_H-M   'P 1'
#
loop_
_entity.id
_entity.type
_entity.pdbx_description
1 polymer ?
#
loop_
_entity_poly.entity_id
_entity_poly.type
_entity_poly.pdbx_seq_one_letter_code
_entity_poly.pdbx_strand_id
1 'polypeptide(L)'
;MSHFLPSRRTALRAFAGIGAALGLGAAACGPEASVSGDTTTAPARTPAAGGERRFGAEWESHTRTFMSWPALASVWEDDLPYVREDIARIARAIGEYEAVVLMARPDQVAAAQRACGSQVEVIPLAVDDLWTRDTVPVFVEDAGKLVGVDFNFNGWGNKQEHANDSQVGRKLLARYGIPREVAPLVAEGGSFETDGEGTLLITESSIVNDNRNRGKSRDQIEDELIEYLGVEKVIWLKGVRGEDITDAHVDSLVRFVAPGVVLLDQAFPGTPPDSWSRSADQARSVLDTATDAKGRRFEIIDLQQPDPDLITGEGDDFLSTYANFYIANDSVFLPKFGDRTSDARAKAILQEHFPKRDIVQLQIDTIASGGGGIHCATHEQPGKPAA
;
A
#
# COMPACT_ATOMS: atom_id res chain seq x y z
N MET A 1 21.02 -12.13 -29.59
CA MET A 1 21.29 -12.91 -28.37
C MET A 1 20.76 -12.05 -27.24
N SER A 2 19.53 -12.33 -26.85
CA SER A 2 18.85 -11.62 -25.77
C SER A 2 19.38 -12.15 -24.44
N HIS A 3 20.02 -11.31 -23.64
CA HIS A 3 20.43 -11.66 -22.29
C HIS A 3 19.17 -11.57 -21.40
N PHE A 4 18.62 -12.72 -21.04
CA PHE A 4 17.64 -12.85 -19.99
C PHE A 4 18.29 -12.41 -18.66
N LEU A 5 17.94 -11.23 -18.15
CA LEU A 5 18.19 -10.84 -16.78
C LEU A 5 17.11 -11.48 -15.90
N PRO A 6 17.44 -12.01 -14.72
CA PRO A 6 16.45 -12.63 -13.85
C PRO A 6 15.48 -11.59 -13.33
N SER A 7 14.16 -11.87 -13.39
CA SER A 7 13.11 -11.05 -12.81
C SER A 7 13.28 -10.92 -11.28
N ARG A 8 12.62 -9.93 -10.65
CA ARG A 8 12.59 -9.77 -9.19
C ARG A 8 12.18 -11.07 -8.47
N ARG A 9 11.28 -11.86 -9.05
CA ARG A 9 10.88 -13.19 -8.55
C ARG A 9 12.04 -14.20 -8.58
N THR A 10 12.88 -14.15 -9.59
CA THR A 10 14.05 -15.05 -9.72
C THR A 10 15.15 -14.66 -8.71
N ALA A 11 15.36 -13.38 -8.44
CA ALA A 11 16.30 -12.91 -7.43
C ALA A 11 15.88 -13.32 -6.00
N LEU A 12 14.59 -13.26 -5.66
CA LEU A 12 14.06 -13.72 -4.37
C LEU A 12 14.23 -15.24 -4.17
N ARG A 13 14.13 -16.06 -5.22
CA ARG A 13 14.37 -17.51 -5.14
C ARG A 13 15.84 -17.86 -4.96
N ALA A 14 16.78 -17.05 -5.45
CA ALA A 14 18.21 -17.28 -5.29
C ALA A 14 18.71 -17.03 -3.86
N PHE A 15 18.07 -16.14 -3.08
CA PHE A 15 18.42 -15.89 -1.68
C PHE A 15 17.87 -16.91 -0.69
N ALA A 16 16.80 -17.63 -1.02
CA ALA A 16 16.24 -18.68 -0.17
C ALA A 16 17.05 -20.00 -0.15
N GLY A 17 18.06 -20.14 -1.02
CA GLY A 17 18.81 -21.38 -1.24
C GLY A 17 20.16 -21.50 -0.52
N ILE A 18 20.65 -20.51 0.25
CA ILE A 18 22.02 -20.51 0.84
C ILE A 18 21.99 -20.51 2.38
N GLY A 19 21.09 -21.25 3.00
CA GLY A 19 20.97 -21.30 4.46
C GLY A 19 20.96 -22.70 5.05
N ALA A 20 21.73 -23.68 4.57
CA ALA A 20 21.86 -24.98 5.22
C ALA A 20 23.20 -25.66 4.90
N ALA A 21 24.26 -25.38 5.68
CA ALA A 21 25.30 -26.36 6.05
C ALA A 21 26.35 -25.76 6.99
N LEU A 22 26.72 -26.58 7.99
CA LEU A 22 27.88 -26.50 8.90
C LEU A 22 27.65 -25.61 10.15
N GLY A 23 27.81 -26.13 11.36
CA GLY A 23 28.56 -27.25 11.88
C GLY A 23 28.37 -27.38 13.39
N LEU A 24 28.52 -28.59 13.86
CA LEU A 24 28.64 -29.03 15.25
C LEU A 24 29.91 -28.48 15.91
N GLY A 25 29.80 -27.99 17.16
CA GLY A 25 30.93 -27.60 17.98
C GLY A 25 30.56 -27.27 19.43
N ALA A 26 30.73 -28.24 20.28
CA ALA A 26 30.99 -28.34 21.71
C ALA A 26 30.80 -27.17 22.69
N ALA A 27 30.19 -27.53 23.82
CA ALA A 27 29.99 -26.80 25.04
C ALA A 27 31.28 -26.35 25.76
N ALA A 28 31.24 -25.15 26.39
CA ALA A 28 32.04 -24.84 27.58
C ALA A 28 31.23 -23.93 28.52
N CYS A 29 31.07 -24.39 29.75
CA CYS A 29 30.45 -23.66 30.88
C CYS A 29 31.45 -22.56 31.37
N GLY A 30 30.88 -21.36 31.70
CA GLY A 30 31.52 -20.31 32.49
C GLY A 30 30.45 -19.39 33.08
N PRO A 31 30.68 -18.73 34.25
CA PRO A 31 29.65 -18.46 35.24
C PRO A 31 28.82 -17.19 34.99
N GLU A 32 27.64 -17.21 35.54
CA GLU A 32 26.61 -16.17 35.57
C GLU A 32 27.12 -14.83 36.13
N ALA A 33 26.93 -13.77 35.35
CA ALA A 33 26.92 -12.41 35.88
C ALA A 33 25.46 -11.90 35.79
N SER A 34 24.84 -11.73 36.97
CA SER A 34 23.53 -11.13 37.14
C SER A 34 23.60 -9.64 36.77
N VAL A 35 23.03 -9.26 35.62
CA VAL A 35 22.71 -7.86 35.31
C VAL A 35 21.23 -7.67 35.61
N SER A 36 20.95 -6.93 36.68
CA SER A 36 19.64 -6.38 36.96
C SER A 36 19.32 -5.28 35.93
N GLY A 37 18.59 -5.67 34.89
CA GLY A 37 18.02 -4.73 33.91
C GLY A 37 16.68 -4.21 34.46
N ASP A 38 16.65 -2.93 34.74
CA ASP A 38 15.47 -2.15 35.05
C ASP A 38 14.54 -2.17 33.81
N THR A 39 13.56 -3.06 33.79
CA THR A 39 12.49 -3.06 32.80
C THR A 39 11.48 -1.98 33.19
N THR A 40 11.70 -0.76 32.74
CA THR A 40 10.64 0.24 32.67
C THR A 40 9.63 -0.22 31.62
N THR A 41 8.65 -1.02 32.04
CA THR A 41 7.42 -1.26 31.29
C THR A 41 6.73 0.09 31.09
N ALA A 42 6.62 0.55 29.85
CA ALA A 42 5.73 1.64 29.49
C ALA A 42 4.33 1.32 30.05
N PRO A 43 3.62 2.29 30.63
CA PRO A 43 2.29 2.05 31.17
C PRO A 43 1.39 1.55 30.02
N ALA A 44 0.77 0.39 30.23
CA ALA A 44 -0.28 -0.09 29.36
C ALA A 44 -1.36 0.98 29.26
N ARG A 45 -1.55 1.54 28.07
CA ARG A 45 -2.67 2.44 27.81
C ARG A 45 -3.94 1.61 27.98
N THR A 46 -4.83 2.06 28.86
CA THR A 46 -6.18 1.52 28.95
C THR A 46 -6.83 1.77 27.59
N PRO A 47 -7.47 0.77 26.94
CA PRO A 47 -8.18 0.99 25.68
C PRO A 47 -9.13 2.17 25.87
N ALA A 48 -9.00 3.22 25.06
CA ALA A 48 -9.97 4.31 25.06
C ALA A 48 -11.32 3.70 24.71
N ALA A 49 -12.31 3.90 25.59
CA ALA A 49 -13.68 3.50 25.36
C ALA A 49 -14.09 4.07 23.99
N GLY A 50 -14.50 3.21 23.05
CA GLY A 50 -14.69 3.53 21.64
C GLY A 50 -15.45 4.85 21.42
N GLY A 51 -14.93 5.70 20.53
CA GLY A 51 -15.61 6.90 20.09
C GLY A 51 -14.74 8.08 19.66
N GLU A 52 -13.44 8.13 19.95
CA GLU A 52 -12.63 9.30 19.62
C GLU A 52 -11.62 9.11 18.48
N ARG A 53 -11.20 7.88 18.20
CA ARG A 53 -10.23 7.56 17.13
C ARG A 53 -10.92 6.89 15.95
N ARG A 54 -10.59 7.33 14.73
CA ARG A 54 -11.20 6.82 13.50
C ARG A 54 -10.19 6.81 12.35
N PHE A 55 -10.12 5.70 11.65
CA PHE A 55 -9.48 5.59 10.34
C PHE A 55 -10.54 5.88 9.27
N GLY A 56 -10.41 7.01 8.58
CA GLY A 56 -11.35 7.48 7.56
C GLY A 56 -11.23 6.69 6.27
N ALA A 57 -12.30 6.68 5.48
CA ALA A 57 -12.30 6.07 4.15
C ALA A 57 -11.60 6.97 3.13
N GLU A 58 -10.96 6.36 2.11
CA GLU A 58 -10.23 7.10 1.08
C GLU A 58 -11.11 8.08 0.28
N TRP A 59 -12.42 7.82 0.16
CA TRP A 59 -13.34 8.76 -0.52
C TRP A 59 -13.76 9.97 0.31
N GLU A 60 -13.29 10.13 1.53
CA GLU A 60 -13.50 11.34 2.32
C GLU A 60 -12.67 12.51 1.77
N SER A 61 -12.89 13.72 2.26
CA SER A 61 -12.15 14.89 1.77
C SER A 61 -10.68 14.83 2.10
N HIS A 62 -9.84 15.17 1.15
CA HIS A 62 -8.38 15.25 1.28
C HIS A 62 -7.90 16.70 1.36
N THR A 63 -6.94 16.95 2.23
CA THR A 63 -6.16 18.19 2.21
C THR A 63 -5.20 18.20 1.02
N ARG A 64 -4.61 17.04 0.72
CA ARG A 64 -3.64 16.84 -0.37
C ARG A 64 -3.33 15.36 -0.61
N THR A 65 -2.73 15.10 -1.75
CA THR A 65 -2.06 13.82 -2.08
C THR A 65 -0.56 13.95 -1.90
N PHE A 66 0.07 12.96 -1.26
CA PHE A 66 1.51 12.78 -1.24
C PHE A 66 1.93 11.79 -2.32
N MET A 67 3.08 12.09 -2.97
CA MET A 67 3.74 11.23 -3.96
C MET A 67 5.26 11.29 -3.76
N SER A 68 5.99 10.34 -4.33
CA SER A 68 7.45 10.27 -4.27
C SER A 68 8.07 10.18 -5.65
N TRP A 69 9.22 10.88 -5.83
CA TRP A 69 9.99 10.85 -7.06
C TRP A 69 10.97 9.67 -7.04
N PRO A 70 10.86 8.68 -7.92
CA PRO A 70 11.71 7.50 -7.90
C PRO A 70 13.19 7.86 -8.11
N ALA A 71 14.04 7.37 -7.21
CA ALA A 71 15.44 7.76 -7.14
C ALA A 71 16.44 6.64 -7.42
N LEU A 72 16.09 5.37 -7.10
CA LEU A 72 17.00 4.25 -7.17
C LEU A 72 17.16 3.68 -8.58
N ALA A 73 18.30 3.96 -9.23
CA ALA A 73 18.66 3.29 -10.47
C ALA A 73 18.93 1.77 -10.26
N SER A 74 19.26 1.33 -9.04
CA SER A 74 19.41 -0.09 -8.72
C SER A 74 18.11 -0.88 -8.73
N VAL A 75 16.96 -0.18 -8.68
CA VAL A 75 15.62 -0.80 -8.72
C VAL A 75 15.03 -0.74 -10.13
N TRP A 76 15.15 0.42 -10.78
CA TRP A 76 14.51 0.70 -12.06
C TRP A 76 15.43 0.59 -13.27
N GLU A 77 16.75 0.50 -13.06
CA GLU A 77 17.77 0.36 -14.10
C GLU A 77 17.52 1.33 -15.29
N ASP A 78 17.40 0.82 -16.50
CA ASP A 78 17.14 1.60 -17.72
C ASP A 78 15.70 2.15 -17.78
N ASP A 79 14.77 1.64 -16.96
CA ASP A 79 13.38 2.10 -16.89
C ASP A 79 13.18 3.32 -15.99
N LEU A 80 14.19 3.75 -15.23
CA LEU A 80 14.09 4.91 -14.34
C LEU A 80 13.58 6.19 -15.04
N PRO A 81 13.95 6.55 -16.25
CA PRO A 81 13.37 7.69 -16.95
C PRO A 81 11.85 7.53 -17.23
N TYR A 82 11.43 6.34 -17.62
CA TYR A 82 10.03 6.06 -17.99
C TYR A 82 9.12 6.02 -16.77
N VAL A 83 9.57 5.42 -15.65
CA VAL A 83 8.77 5.46 -14.41
C VAL A 83 8.64 6.88 -13.87
N ARG A 84 9.65 7.74 -14.07
CA ARG A 84 9.55 9.17 -13.73
C ARG A 84 8.53 9.90 -14.59
N GLU A 85 8.38 9.54 -15.87
CA GLU A 85 7.34 10.07 -16.73
C GLU A 85 5.94 9.65 -16.27
N ASP A 86 5.77 8.38 -15.85
CA ASP A 86 4.51 7.89 -15.30
C ASP A 86 4.15 8.64 -14.01
N ILE A 87 5.07 8.77 -13.05
CA ILE A 87 4.86 9.51 -11.82
C ILE A 87 4.51 10.98 -12.09
N ALA A 88 5.23 11.64 -13.01
CA ALA A 88 4.92 13.02 -13.39
C ALA A 88 3.54 13.14 -14.06
N ARG A 89 3.12 12.16 -14.83
CA ARG A 89 1.79 12.10 -15.45
C ARG A 89 0.69 11.97 -14.40
N ILE A 90 0.85 11.05 -13.44
CA ILE A 90 -0.09 10.85 -12.33
C ILE A 90 -0.16 12.13 -11.49
N ALA A 91 0.97 12.68 -11.07
CA ALA A 91 1.03 13.89 -10.24
C ALA A 91 0.33 15.09 -10.91
N ARG A 92 0.54 15.30 -12.21
CA ARG A 92 -0.15 16.36 -12.97
C ARG A 92 -1.66 16.10 -13.05
N ALA A 93 -2.06 14.86 -13.33
CA ALA A 93 -3.48 14.51 -13.43
C ALA A 93 -4.22 14.73 -12.10
N ILE A 94 -3.63 14.31 -10.97
CA ILE A 94 -4.20 14.56 -9.64
C ILE A 94 -4.20 16.07 -9.34
N GLY A 95 -3.14 16.78 -9.72
CA GLY A 95 -2.99 18.24 -9.51
C GLY A 95 -4.05 19.11 -10.19
N GLU A 96 -4.86 18.56 -11.10
CA GLU A 96 -6.04 19.23 -11.68
C GLU A 96 -7.25 19.23 -10.72
N TYR A 97 -7.25 18.36 -9.69
CA TYR A 97 -8.38 18.14 -8.79
C TYR A 97 -8.07 18.46 -7.34
N GLU A 98 -6.84 18.21 -6.89
CA GLU A 98 -6.43 18.51 -5.51
C GLU A 98 -4.93 18.84 -5.41
N ALA A 99 -4.52 19.40 -4.28
CA ALA A 99 -3.13 19.71 -4.03
C ALA A 99 -2.25 18.45 -4.00
N VAL A 100 -1.15 18.45 -4.74
CA VAL A 100 -0.18 17.36 -4.78
C VAL A 100 1.16 17.84 -4.22
N VAL A 101 1.71 17.08 -3.28
CA VAL A 101 3.07 17.25 -2.74
C VAL A 101 3.92 16.06 -3.14
N LEU A 102 4.94 16.30 -3.96
CA LEU A 102 5.86 15.29 -4.42
C LEU A 102 7.19 15.40 -3.67
N MET A 103 7.57 14.36 -2.98
CA MET A 103 8.85 14.25 -2.26
C MET A 103 9.97 13.86 -3.22
N ALA A 104 11.09 14.56 -3.18
CA ALA A 104 12.25 14.26 -4.01
C ALA A 104 13.55 14.45 -3.25
N ARG A 105 14.60 13.72 -3.64
CA ARG A 105 15.95 13.97 -3.13
C ARG A 105 16.36 15.42 -3.46
N PRO A 106 17.08 16.11 -2.57
CA PRO A 106 17.40 17.53 -2.76
C PRO A 106 18.04 17.88 -4.10
N ASP A 107 18.89 16.99 -4.64
CA ASP A 107 19.56 17.13 -5.94
C ASP A 107 18.62 16.87 -7.14
N GLN A 108 17.46 16.25 -6.91
CA GLN A 108 16.47 15.90 -7.95
C GLN A 108 15.26 16.83 -7.98
N VAL A 109 15.07 17.70 -6.98
CA VAL A 109 13.91 18.62 -6.88
C VAL A 109 13.69 19.41 -8.16
N ALA A 110 14.74 20.00 -8.74
CA ALA A 110 14.60 20.81 -9.95
C ALA A 110 14.19 19.98 -11.17
N ALA A 111 14.61 18.72 -11.26
CA ALA A 111 14.22 17.81 -12.34
C ALA A 111 12.75 17.36 -12.17
N ALA A 112 12.37 16.96 -10.97
CA ALA A 112 11.00 16.59 -10.65
C ALA A 112 10.03 17.75 -10.88
N GLN A 113 10.37 18.98 -10.44
CA GLN A 113 9.54 20.18 -10.65
C GLN A 113 9.32 20.48 -12.14
N ARG A 114 10.37 20.34 -12.98
CA ARG A 114 10.22 20.53 -14.43
C ARG A 114 9.30 19.49 -15.07
N ALA A 115 9.38 18.24 -14.61
CA ALA A 115 8.55 17.15 -15.13
C ALA A 115 7.08 17.26 -14.68
N CYS A 116 6.84 17.63 -13.42
CA CYS A 116 5.50 17.70 -12.84
C CYS A 116 4.77 19.04 -13.13
N GLY A 117 5.50 20.10 -13.51
CA GLY A 117 4.89 21.42 -13.74
C GLY A 117 4.61 22.21 -12.46
N SER A 118 3.96 23.37 -12.59
CA SER A 118 3.77 24.32 -11.48
C SER A 118 2.59 23.97 -10.55
N GLN A 119 1.72 23.07 -10.93
CA GLN A 119 0.55 22.65 -10.13
C GLN A 119 0.92 21.63 -9.04
N VAL A 120 2.12 21.04 -9.12
CA VAL A 120 2.63 20.08 -8.14
C VAL A 120 3.70 20.76 -7.28
N GLU A 121 3.53 20.74 -5.96
CA GLU A 121 4.56 21.18 -5.04
C GLU A 121 5.63 20.11 -4.90
N VAL A 122 6.88 20.39 -5.30
CA VAL A 122 7.98 19.46 -5.09
C VAL A 122 8.81 19.90 -3.89
N ILE A 123 8.92 19.01 -2.89
CA ILE A 123 9.63 19.29 -1.64
C ILE A 123 10.94 18.49 -1.53
N PRO A 124 12.01 19.10 -0.93
CA PRO A 124 13.25 18.39 -0.66
C PRO A 124 13.08 17.46 0.55
N LEU A 125 12.63 16.24 0.31
CA LEU A 125 12.58 15.15 1.28
C LEU A 125 13.13 13.90 0.60
N ALA A 126 14.26 13.40 1.07
CA ALA A 126 14.92 12.26 0.44
C ALA A 126 14.07 11.00 0.55
N VAL A 127 13.85 10.35 -0.58
CA VAL A 127 13.16 9.08 -0.79
C VAL A 127 14.07 8.13 -1.56
N ASP A 128 13.79 6.85 -1.48
CA ASP A 128 14.48 5.83 -2.27
C ASP A 128 13.63 5.44 -3.49
N ASP A 129 12.34 5.20 -3.31
CA ASP A 129 11.44 4.78 -4.38
C ASP A 129 10.11 5.57 -4.39
N LEU A 130 9.18 5.16 -5.25
CA LEU A 130 7.92 5.86 -5.53
C LEU A 130 6.73 5.43 -4.67
N TRP A 131 6.86 4.38 -3.88
CA TRP A 131 5.75 3.68 -3.22
C TRP A 131 5.24 4.43 -1.98
N THR A 132 4.61 5.57 -2.23
CA THR A 132 4.21 6.54 -1.20
C THR A 132 3.11 6.00 -0.30
N ARG A 133 2.25 5.11 -0.81
CA ARG A 133 1.22 4.43 -0.02
C ARG A 133 1.81 3.75 1.20
N ASP A 134 3.01 3.17 1.05
CA ASP A 134 3.64 2.34 2.06
C ASP A 134 4.60 3.09 2.98
N THR A 135 5.16 4.21 2.49
CA THR A 135 6.20 4.98 3.20
C THR A 135 5.65 6.16 4.00
N VAL A 136 4.50 6.72 3.60
CA VAL A 136 3.79 7.78 4.32
C VAL A 136 2.99 7.15 5.47
N PRO A 137 2.92 7.79 6.66
CA PRO A 137 2.15 7.27 7.78
C PRO A 137 0.67 7.17 7.47
N VAL A 138 0.01 6.18 8.03
CA VAL A 138 -1.45 6.11 8.01
C VAL A 138 -2.03 7.22 8.88
N PHE A 139 -2.99 7.95 8.35
CA PHE A 139 -3.62 9.04 9.09
C PHE A 139 -4.91 8.58 9.76
N VAL A 140 -5.04 8.93 11.03
CA VAL A 140 -6.28 8.74 11.81
C VAL A 140 -6.74 10.06 12.41
N GLU A 141 -8.04 10.20 12.62
CA GLU A 141 -8.59 11.26 13.44
C GLU A 141 -8.68 10.77 14.89
N ASP A 142 -8.13 11.53 15.83
CA ASP A 142 -8.17 11.24 17.27
C ASP A 142 -8.64 12.48 18.01
N ALA A 143 -9.81 12.43 18.64
CA ALA A 143 -10.45 13.54 19.32
C ALA A 143 -10.52 14.84 18.48
N GLY A 144 -10.85 14.69 17.18
CA GLY A 144 -10.96 15.80 16.22
C GLY A 144 -9.61 16.36 15.74
N LYS A 145 -8.52 15.65 15.97
CA LYS A 145 -7.17 16.01 15.50
C LYS A 145 -6.60 14.93 14.58
N LEU A 146 -5.93 15.37 13.53
CA LEU A 146 -5.18 14.48 12.66
C LEU A 146 -3.93 13.98 13.37
N VAL A 147 -3.71 12.66 13.34
CA VAL A 147 -2.53 11.97 13.87
C VAL A 147 -1.97 11.08 12.78
N GLY A 148 -0.65 11.06 12.61
CA GLY A 148 0.02 10.12 11.73
C GLY A 148 0.53 8.90 12.52
N VAL A 149 0.00 7.73 12.20
CA VAL A 149 0.45 6.44 12.77
C VAL A 149 1.54 5.89 11.89
N ASP A 150 2.75 5.81 12.43
CA ASP A 150 3.94 5.30 11.76
C ASP A 150 4.10 3.81 12.07
N PHE A 151 3.91 2.99 11.05
CA PHE A 151 4.01 1.53 11.12
C PHE A 151 5.41 1.00 10.82
N ASN A 152 6.46 1.81 10.99
CA ASN A 152 7.87 1.39 10.93
C ASN A 152 8.25 0.71 9.61
N PHE A 153 7.94 1.34 8.48
CA PHE A 153 8.26 0.78 7.17
C PHE A 153 9.68 0.21 7.10
N ASN A 154 9.81 -1.04 6.70
CA ASN A 154 11.07 -1.79 6.70
C ASN A 154 11.45 -2.37 5.33
N GLY A 155 10.97 -1.76 4.24
CA GLY A 155 11.26 -2.24 2.88
C GLY A 155 10.62 -3.59 2.58
N TRP A 156 9.37 -3.77 2.99
CA TRP A 156 8.58 -5.01 2.81
C TRP A 156 9.26 -6.26 3.39
N GLY A 157 9.83 -6.12 4.59
CA GLY A 157 10.59 -7.19 5.22
C GLY A 157 12.05 -7.24 4.78
N ASN A 158 12.68 -6.08 4.55
CA ASN A 158 14.04 -5.91 4.06
C ASN A 158 14.30 -6.53 2.67
N LYS A 159 13.28 -6.58 1.82
CA LYS A 159 13.40 -7.07 0.45
C LYS A 159 13.92 -6.00 -0.51
N GLN A 160 13.87 -4.71 -0.14
CA GLN A 160 14.40 -3.59 -0.92
C GLN A 160 15.15 -2.59 -0.03
N GLU A 161 16.11 -1.86 -0.61
CA GLU A 161 16.78 -0.73 0.03
C GLU A 161 15.75 0.34 0.42
N HIS A 162 15.79 0.80 1.69
CA HIS A 162 14.77 1.70 2.26
C HIS A 162 15.33 2.70 3.28
N ALA A 163 16.62 3.03 3.18
CA ALA A 163 17.27 3.88 4.18
C ALA A 163 16.64 5.29 4.29
N ASN A 164 16.17 5.85 3.17
CA ASN A 164 15.44 7.12 3.17
C ASN A 164 13.93 6.90 3.38
N ASP A 165 13.35 5.90 2.74
CA ASP A 165 11.91 5.61 2.80
C ASP A 165 11.45 5.31 4.23
N SER A 166 12.23 4.59 5.03
CA SER A 166 11.97 4.35 6.45
C SER A 166 11.95 5.63 7.31
N GLN A 167 12.40 6.78 6.78
CA GLN A 167 12.41 8.06 7.46
C GLN A 167 11.30 9.02 6.99
N VAL A 168 10.60 8.66 5.90
CA VAL A 168 9.58 9.52 5.28
C VAL A 168 8.52 9.89 6.30
N GLY A 169 7.92 8.91 6.99
CA GLY A 169 6.88 9.15 7.98
C GLY A 169 7.27 10.20 9.01
N ARG A 170 8.40 10.00 9.68
CA ARG A 170 8.89 10.91 10.71
C ARG A 170 9.16 12.31 10.17
N LYS A 171 9.82 12.41 9.00
CA LYS A 171 10.21 13.71 8.42
C LYS A 171 9.00 14.48 7.90
N LEU A 172 8.05 13.78 7.26
CA LEU A 172 6.84 14.36 6.70
C LEU A 172 5.94 14.93 7.80
N LEU A 173 5.66 14.14 8.84
CA LEU A 173 4.85 14.58 9.97
C LEU A 173 5.47 15.77 10.69
N ALA A 174 6.79 15.78 10.90
CA ALA A 174 7.51 16.91 11.49
C ALA A 174 7.39 18.16 10.62
N ARG A 175 7.47 18.04 9.29
CA ARG A 175 7.33 19.17 8.36
C ARG A 175 5.96 19.83 8.43
N TYR A 176 4.90 19.05 8.57
CA TYR A 176 3.51 19.56 8.62
C TYR A 176 2.99 19.77 10.02
N GLY A 177 3.80 19.55 11.07
CA GLY A 177 3.40 19.72 12.47
C GLY A 177 2.30 18.74 12.90
N ILE A 178 2.21 17.56 12.24
CA ILE A 178 1.23 16.52 12.56
C ILE A 178 1.81 15.64 13.66
N PRO A 179 1.07 15.37 14.75
CA PRO A 179 1.49 14.44 15.79
C PRO A 179 1.81 13.06 15.21
N ARG A 180 2.94 12.47 15.62
CA ARG A 180 3.38 11.13 15.23
C ARG A 180 3.15 10.14 16.36
N GLU A 181 2.46 9.07 16.10
CA GLU A 181 2.45 7.87 16.93
C GLU A 181 3.20 6.74 16.24
N VAL A 182 3.98 5.98 17.00
CA VAL A 182 4.71 4.83 16.47
C VAL A 182 3.99 3.57 16.94
N ALA A 183 3.45 2.82 15.99
CA ALA A 183 2.82 1.55 16.29
C ALA A 183 3.86 0.48 16.66
N PRO A 184 3.53 -0.50 17.51
CA PRO A 184 4.42 -1.61 17.84
C PRO A 184 4.42 -2.70 16.76
N LEU A 185 3.97 -2.36 15.57
CA LEU A 185 3.87 -3.21 14.37
C LEU A 185 4.72 -2.65 13.23
N VAL A 186 5.14 -3.55 12.36
CA VAL A 186 5.61 -3.22 11.01
C VAL A 186 4.48 -3.55 10.04
N ALA A 187 4.05 -2.54 9.29
CA ALA A 187 3.04 -2.68 8.25
C ALA A 187 3.19 -1.55 7.20
N GLU A 188 2.48 -1.67 6.14
CA GLU A 188 2.45 -0.72 5.04
C GLU A 188 1.00 -0.26 4.78
N GLY A 189 0.80 0.98 4.30
CA GLY A 189 -0.52 1.54 4.03
C GLY A 189 -1.34 0.73 3.01
N GLY A 190 -0.67 0.12 2.02
CA GLY A 190 -1.30 -0.78 1.05
C GLY A 190 -1.86 -2.08 1.64
N SER A 191 -1.44 -2.44 2.87
CA SER A 191 -2.01 -3.57 3.62
C SER A 191 -3.40 -3.28 4.20
N PHE A 192 -3.85 -2.02 4.20
CA PHE A 192 -5.07 -1.59 4.90
C PHE A 192 -6.11 -1.09 3.92
N GLU A 193 -7.34 -1.58 4.07
CA GLU A 193 -8.50 -1.09 3.34
C GLU A 193 -9.66 -0.89 4.31
N THR A 194 -10.23 0.32 4.37
CA THR A 194 -11.24 0.68 5.38
C THR A 194 -12.49 1.32 4.77
N ASP A 195 -13.64 1.05 5.39
CA ASP A 195 -14.91 1.69 5.03
C ASP A 195 -15.16 3.04 5.73
N GLY A 196 -14.25 3.48 6.60
CA GLY A 196 -14.41 4.69 7.41
C GLY A 196 -15.43 4.56 8.54
N GLU A 197 -16.12 3.43 8.65
CA GLU A 197 -17.14 3.15 9.67
C GLU A 197 -16.72 2.04 10.65
N GLY A 198 -15.41 1.77 10.72
CA GLY A 198 -14.80 0.86 11.71
C GLY A 198 -14.48 -0.53 11.16
N THR A 199 -14.65 -0.80 9.87
CA THR A 199 -14.24 -2.07 9.25
C THR A 199 -12.86 -1.93 8.63
N LEU A 200 -11.99 -2.91 8.86
CA LEU A 200 -10.69 -3.06 8.21
C LEU A 200 -10.63 -4.39 7.46
N LEU A 201 -10.29 -4.36 6.18
CA LEU A 201 -9.88 -5.52 5.41
C LEU A 201 -8.35 -5.56 5.34
N ILE A 202 -7.78 -6.75 5.51
CA ILE A 202 -6.33 -6.96 5.49
C ILE A 202 -6.00 -8.38 5.07
N THR A 203 -4.85 -8.60 4.42
CA THR A 203 -4.35 -9.94 4.13
C THR A 203 -3.46 -10.45 5.25
N GLU A 204 -3.66 -11.70 5.65
CA GLU A 204 -2.84 -12.36 6.67
C GLU A 204 -1.38 -12.49 6.20
N SER A 205 -1.16 -12.77 4.91
CA SER A 205 0.16 -12.97 4.33
C SER A 205 1.08 -11.75 4.44
N SER A 206 0.54 -10.52 4.36
CA SER A 206 1.32 -9.29 4.39
C SER A 206 1.79 -8.93 5.80
N ILE A 207 0.98 -9.10 6.83
CA ILE A 207 1.27 -8.57 8.16
C ILE A 207 1.57 -9.65 9.21
N VAL A 208 0.92 -10.84 9.17
CA VAL A 208 1.23 -11.98 10.04
C VAL A 208 2.40 -12.76 9.44
N ASN A 209 3.55 -12.11 9.39
CA ASN A 209 4.74 -12.57 8.69
C ASN A 209 5.98 -12.27 9.52
N ASP A 210 6.91 -13.24 9.63
CA ASP A 210 8.13 -13.10 10.41
C ASP A 210 9.08 -12.03 9.87
N ASN A 211 8.93 -11.64 8.61
CA ASN A 211 9.70 -10.55 8.01
C ASN A 211 9.18 -9.14 8.40
N ARG A 212 8.00 -9.06 9.02
CA ARG A 212 7.41 -7.84 9.61
C ARG A 212 7.27 -7.98 11.13
N ASN A 213 6.48 -8.93 11.59
CA ASN A 213 6.01 -9.03 12.98
C ASN A 213 6.38 -10.37 13.62
N ARG A 214 7.71 -10.67 13.65
CA ARG A 214 8.22 -11.94 14.16
C ARG A 214 7.69 -12.25 15.56
N GLY A 215 7.09 -13.44 15.69
CA GLY A 215 6.64 -13.98 16.96
C GLY A 215 5.32 -13.40 17.47
N LYS A 216 4.69 -12.47 16.76
CA LYS A 216 3.33 -12.01 17.08
C LYS A 216 2.29 -12.93 16.47
N SER A 217 1.26 -13.26 17.25
CA SER A 217 0.08 -13.96 16.74
C SER A 217 -0.83 -12.99 15.96
N ARG A 218 -1.73 -13.54 15.16
CA ARG A 218 -2.77 -12.77 14.47
C ARG A 218 -3.61 -11.96 15.45
N ASP A 219 -4.02 -12.57 16.56
CA ASP A 219 -4.87 -11.90 17.57
C ASP A 219 -4.13 -10.72 18.22
N GLN A 220 -2.83 -10.85 18.51
CA GLN A 220 -2.02 -9.72 19.01
C GLN A 220 -1.91 -8.58 18.00
N ILE A 221 -1.75 -8.92 16.72
CA ILE A 221 -1.71 -7.92 15.64
C ILE A 221 -3.08 -7.25 15.50
N GLU A 222 -4.18 -8.01 15.57
CA GLU A 222 -5.54 -7.48 15.52
C GLU A 222 -5.81 -6.49 16.64
N ASP A 223 -5.46 -6.83 17.90
CA ASP A 223 -5.61 -5.93 19.05
C ASP A 223 -4.86 -4.60 18.83
N GLU A 224 -3.62 -4.65 18.31
CA GLU A 224 -2.81 -3.48 18.05
C GLU A 224 -3.38 -2.65 16.87
N LEU A 225 -3.91 -3.29 15.81
CA LEU A 225 -4.58 -2.58 14.72
C LEU A 225 -5.84 -1.85 15.20
N ILE A 226 -6.65 -2.50 16.03
CA ILE A 226 -7.84 -1.89 16.64
C ILE A 226 -7.44 -0.67 17.47
N GLU A 227 -6.39 -0.79 18.30
CA GLU A 227 -5.91 0.29 19.16
C GLU A 227 -5.39 1.50 18.32
N TYR A 228 -4.51 1.22 17.36
CA TYR A 228 -3.81 2.30 16.64
C TYR A 228 -4.61 2.93 15.51
N LEU A 229 -5.51 2.17 14.86
CA LEU A 229 -6.35 2.68 13.77
C LEU A 229 -7.73 3.13 14.24
N GLY A 230 -8.20 2.69 15.41
CA GLY A 230 -9.55 2.99 15.89
C GLY A 230 -10.64 2.27 15.09
N VAL A 231 -10.31 1.11 14.54
CA VAL A 231 -11.27 0.22 13.88
C VAL A 231 -11.97 -0.67 14.89
N GLU A 232 -13.18 -1.13 14.57
CA GLU A 232 -14.00 -1.96 15.45
C GLU A 232 -13.95 -3.45 15.05
N LYS A 233 -13.60 -3.72 13.80
CA LYS A 233 -13.63 -5.07 13.24
C LYS A 233 -12.57 -5.23 12.15
N VAL A 234 -11.77 -6.29 12.27
CA VAL A 234 -10.80 -6.71 11.26
C VAL A 234 -11.34 -7.95 10.54
N ILE A 235 -11.36 -7.91 9.21
CA ILE A 235 -11.71 -9.05 8.37
C ILE A 235 -10.44 -9.53 7.67
N TRP A 236 -10.03 -10.73 8.02
CA TRP A 236 -8.81 -11.35 7.53
C TRP A 236 -9.04 -12.11 6.23
N LEU A 237 -8.34 -11.69 5.19
CA LEU A 237 -8.20 -12.40 3.94
C LEU A 237 -6.87 -13.16 3.95
N LYS A 238 -6.77 -14.25 3.21
CA LYS A 238 -5.56 -15.08 3.27
C LYS A 238 -4.35 -14.43 2.61
N GLY A 239 -4.55 -13.84 1.43
CA GLY A 239 -3.48 -13.32 0.58
C GLY A 239 -2.55 -14.41 0.01
N VAL A 240 -1.41 -13.99 -0.53
CA VAL A 240 -0.39 -14.87 -1.15
C VAL A 240 0.97 -14.48 -0.60
N ARG A 241 1.70 -15.43 0.01
CA ARG A 241 2.98 -15.15 0.65
C ARG A 241 4.14 -15.44 -0.31
N GLY A 242 5.08 -14.49 -0.43
CA GLY A 242 6.37 -14.70 -1.07
C GLY A 242 6.34 -14.77 -2.60
N GLU A 243 5.25 -14.39 -3.23
CA GLU A 243 5.14 -14.33 -4.70
C GLU A 243 5.32 -12.91 -5.23
N ASP A 244 5.13 -11.89 -4.38
CA ASP A 244 5.48 -10.50 -4.67
C ASP A 244 6.29 -9.88 -3.52
N ILE A 245 6.73 -8.63 -3.71
CA ILE A 245 7.52 -7.91 -2.71
C ILE A 245 6.70 -7.61 -1.45
N THR A 246 5.39 -7.39 -1.58
CA THR A 246 4.48 -6.98 -0.51
C THR A 246 3.95 -8.15 0.32
N ASP A 247 4.07 -9.38 -0.14
CA ASP A 247 3.37 -10.56 0.38
C ASP A 247 1.83 -10.43 0.23
N ALA A 248 1.37 -9.86 -0.89
CA ALA A 248 -0.01 -9.60 -1.29
C ALA A 248 -0.75 -8.56 -0.42
N HIS A 249 -0.52 -7.29 -0.68
CA HIS A 249 -1.33 -6.22 -0.12
C HIS A 249 -2.80 -6.31 -0.54
N VAL A 250 -3.70 -5.87 0.33
CA VAL A 250 -5.15 -5.92 0.07
C VAL A 250 -5.59 -4.92 -1.01
N ASP A 251 -4.87 -3.82 -1.20
CA ASP A 251 -5.19 -2.75 -2.16
C ASP A 251 -5.14 -3.16 -3.63
N SER A 252 -4.56 -4.32 -3.91
CA SER A 252 -4.56 -4.95 -5.24
C SER A 252 -5.57 -6.09 -5.36
N LEU A 253 -6.32 -6.39 -4.30
CA LEU A 253 -7.25 -7.51 -4.23
C LEU A 253 -8.70 -7.05 -3.98
N VAL A 254 -8.92 -6.23 -2.95
CA VAL A 254 -10.27 -5.79 -2.55
C VAL A 254 -10.22 -4.31 -2.20
N ARG A 255 -11.15 -3.53 -2.73
CA ARG A 255 -11.27 -2.10 -2.45
C ARG A 255 -12.71 -1.72 -2.06
N PHE A 256 -12.86 -0.94 -1.02
CA PHE A 256 -14.15 -0.32 -0.70
C PHE A 256 -14.50 0.81 -1.70
N VAL A 257 -15.78 0.91 -2.06
CA VAL A 257 -16.34 2.05 -2.82
C VAL A 257 -17.46 2.75 -2.06
N ALA A 258 -18.00 2.09 -1.06
CA ALA A 258 -18.95 2.63 -0.08
C ALA A 258 -18.95 1.70 1.15
N PRO A 259 -19.48 2.14 2.31
CA PRO A 259 -19.65 1.25 3.46
C PRO A 259 -20.49 0.00 3.10
N GLY A 260 -19.88 -1.18 3.29
CA GLY A 260 -20.50 -2.47 2.94
C GLY A 260 -20.44 -2.84 1.44
N VAL A 261 -19.84 -2.03 0.57
CA VAL A 261 -19.71 -2.31 -0.87
C VAL A 261 -18.24 -2.40 -1.25
N VAL A 262 -17.83 -3.53 -1.84
CA VAL A 262 -16.45 -3.78 -2.24
C VAL A 262 -16.32 -4.18 -3.70
N LEU A 263 -15.26 -3.71 -4.35
CA LEU A 263 -14.77 -4.24 -5.62
C LEU A 263 -13.75 -5.34 -5.32
N LEU A 264 -13.93 -6.50 -5.93
CA LEU A 264 -13.02 -7.63 -5.78
C LEU A 264 -12.34 -7.91 -7.12
N ASP A 265 -11.02 -7.86 -7.12
CA ASP A 265 -10.21 -8.21 -8.28
C ASP A 265 -10.46 -9.66 -8.71
N GLN A 266 -10.72 -9.88 -10.00
CA GLN A 266 -11.00 -11.18 -10.56
C GLN A 266 -10.17 -11.42 -11.81
N ALA A 267 -9.56 -12.61 -11.92
CA ALA A 267 -8.83 -13.00 -13.10
C ALA A 267 -9.71 -12.94 -14.35
N PHE A 268 -9.09 -12.65 -15.50
CA PHE A 268 -9.79 -12.67 -16.78
C PHE A 268 -10.36 -14.07 -17.07
N PRO A 269 -11.61 -14.19 -17.61
CA PRO A 269 -12.24 -15.47 -17.86
C PRO A 269 -11.45 -16.34 -18.83
N GLY A 270 -11.17 -17.58 -18.42
CA GLY A 270 -10.39 -18.52 -19.20
C GLY A 270 -8.90 -18.55 -18.89
N THR A 271 -8.40 -17.60 -18.07
CA THR A 271 -7.05 -17.66 -17.53
C THR A 271 -6.89 -18.89 -16.62
N PRO A 272 -5.82 -19.68 -16.76
CA PRO A 272 -5.58 -20.82 -15.88
C PRO A 272 -5.49 -20.38 -14.41
N PRO A 273 -6.11 -21.12 -13.46
CA PRO A 273 -6.06 -20.77 -12.05
C PRO A 273 -4.64 -20.78 -11.49
N ASP A 274 -4.27 -19.70 -10.83
CA ASP A 274 -2.99 -19.50 -10.12
C ASP A 274 -3.19 -19.22 -8.62
N SER A 275 -2.15 -18.81 -7.90
CA SER A 275 -2.21 -18.44 -6.49
C SER A 275 -3.05 -17.19 -6.25
N TRP A 276 -3.03 -16.24 -7.18
CA TRP A 276 -3.74 -14.97 -7.08
C TRP A 276 -5.24 -15.13 -7.26
N SER A 277 -5.67 -15.87 -8.32
CA SER A 277 -7.09 -16.19 -8.55
C SER A 277 -7.67 -17.01 -7.40
N ARG A 278 -6.90 -17.97 -6.84
CA ARG A 278 -7.32 -18.73 -5.65
C ARG A 278 -7.43 -17.84 -4.40
N SER A 279 -6.57 -16.81 -4.28
CA SER A 279 -6.67 -15.82 -3.19
C SER A 279 -7.92 -14.97 -3.33
N ALA A 280 -8.28 -14.56 -4.55
CA ALA A 280 -9.53 -13.85 -4.84
C ALA A 280 -10.77 -14.70 -4.54
N ASP A 281 -10.77 -15.99 -4.92
CA ASP A 281 -11.85 -16.92 -4.56
C ASP A 281 -12.00 -17.08 -3.04
N GLN A 282 -10.89 -17.15 -2.31
CA GLN A 282 -10.90 -17.22 -0.85
C GLN A 282 -11.43 -15.92 -0.23
N ALA A 283 -11.00 -14.76 -0.74
CA ALA A 283 -11.51 -13.47 -0.29
C ALA A 283 -13.03 -13.36 -0.50
N ARG A 284 -13.54 -13.78 -1.67
CA ARG A 284 -14.98 -13.88 -1.92
C ARG A 284 -15.69 -14.74 -0.88
N SER A 285 -15.19 -15.94 -0.63
CA SER A 285 -15.80 -16.86 0.35
C SER A 285 -15.90 -16.27 1.76
N VAL A 286 -14.92 -15.47 2.17
CA VAL A 286 -14.93 -14.75 3.46
C VAL A 286 -15.98 -13.65 3.42
N LEU A 287 -15.95 -12.79 2.40
CA LEU A 287 -16.82 -11.64 2.28
C LEU A 287 -18.30 -12.02 2.12
N ASP A 288 -18.61 -13.12 1.41
CA ASP A 288 -19.96 -13.66 1.25
C ASP A 288 -20.64 -14.00 2.58
N THR A 289 -19.85 -14.35 3.60
CA THR A 289 -20.36 -14.76 4.91
C THR A 289 -20.16 -13.70 5.99
N ALA A 290 -19.20 -12.81 5.84
CA ALA A 290 -18.90 -11.76 6.79
C ALA A 290 -19.95 -10.64 6.81
N THR A 291 -19.87 -9.81 7.83
CA THR A 291 -20.54 -8.50 7.92
C THR A 291 -19.49 -7.45 8.25
N ASP A 292 -19.73 -6.22 7.90
CA ASP A 292 -18.93 -5.09 8.35
C ASP A 292 -19.06 -4.82 9.87
N ALA A 293 -18.43 -3.79 10.36
CA ALA A 293 -18.47 -3.38 11.78
C ALA A 293 -19.89 -2.97 12.23
N LYS A 294 -20.77 -2.57 11.30
CA LYS A 294 -22.16 -2.17 11.58
C LYS A 294 -23.16 -3.31 11.34
N GLY A 295 -22.68 -4.53 11.05
CA GLY A 295 -23.50 -5.72 10.84
C GLY A 295 -24.13 -5.85 9.45
N ARG A 296 -23.73 -5.01 8.47
CA ARG A 296 -24.20 -5.09 7.08
C ARG A 296 -23.49 -6.22 6.35
N ARG A 297 -24.19 -6.94 5.50
CA ARG A 297 -23.59 -7.90 4.55
C ARG A 297 -22.88 -7.12 3.46
N PHE A 298 -21.81 -7.69 2.92
CA PHE A 298 -21.10 -7.09 1.80
C PHE A 298 -21.87 -7.26 0.48
N GLU A 299 -21.95 -6.19 -0.28
CA GLU A 299 -22.17 -6.24 -1.73
C GLU A 299 -20.79 -6.38 -2.40
N ILE A 300 -20.59 -7.47 -3.14
CA ILE A 300 -19.33 -7.79 -3.78
C ILE A 300 -19.48 -7.64 -5.29
N ILE A 301 -18.72 -6.75 -5.88
CA ILE A 301 -18.74 -6.44 -7.30
C ILE A 301 -17.45 -6.93 -7.93
N ASP A 302 -17.55 -7.71 -9.01
CA ASP A 302 -16.40 -8.23 -9.74
C ASP A 302 -15.73 -7.12 -10.54
N LEU A 303 -14.47 -6.84 -10.23
CA LEU A 303 -13.60 -5.99 -11.00
C LEU A 303 -12.62 -6.86 -11.81
N GLN A 304 -13.05 -7.24 -13.01
CA GLN A 304 -12.34 -8.19 -13.85
C GLN A 304 -11.08 -7.58 -14.44
N GLN A 305 -9.95 -8.27 -14.30
CA GLN A 305 -8.66 -7.95 -14.92
C GLN A 305 -8.77 -7.86 -16.46
N PRO A 306 -7.83 -7.18 -17.12
CA PRO A 306 -7.75 -7.16 -18.57
C PRO A 306 -7.39 -8.53 -19.15
N ASP A 307 -7.71 -8.73 -20.42
CA ASP A 307 -7.25 -9.90 -21.17
C ASP A 307 -5.72 -9.87 -21.27
N PRO A 308 -5.01 -10.89 -20.75
CA PRO A 308 -3.55 -10.91 -20.76
C PRO A 308 -2.93 -10.89 -22.16
N ASP A 309 -3.68 -11.31 -23.19
CA ASP A 309 -3.24 -11.28 -24.58
C ASP A 309 -3.36 -9.87 -25.21
N LEU A 310 -4.06 -8.93 -24.56
CA LEU A 310 -4.34 -7.57 -25.07
C LEU A 310 -3.65 -6.45 -24.29
N ILE A 311 -3.00 -6.77 -23.16
CA ILE A 311 -2.28 -5.75 -22.37
C ILE A 311 -1.05 -5.23 -23.12
N THR A 312 -0.69 -3.96 -22.86
CA THR A 312 0.47 -3.31 -23.49
C THR A 312 1.75 -3.45 -22.68
N GLY A 313 1.64 -3.77 -21.39
CA GLY A 313 2.79 -3.94 -20.50
C GLY A 313 3.37 -5.34 -20.55
N GLU A 314 4.60 -5.46 -20.06
CA GLU A 314 5.38 -6.70 -20.04
C GLU A 314 6.07 -6.87 -18.67
N GLY A 315 6.44 -8.10 -18.34
CA GLY A 315 7.24 -8.46 -17.17
C GLY A 315 6.53 -9.45 -16.24
N ASP A 316 7.34 -10.24 -15.54
CA ASP A 316 6.85 -11.27 -14.62
C ASP A 316 6.14 -10.68 -13.38
N ASP A 317 6.48 -9.44 -13.02
CA ASP A 317 5.92 -8.72 -11.87
C ASP A 317 4.83 -7.72 -12.29
N PHE A 318 4.42 -7.71 -13.58
CA PHE A 318 3.44 -6.76 -14.11
C PHE A 318 2.10 -6.89 -13.39
N LEU A 319 1.70 -5.83 -12.69
CA LEU A 319 0.43 -5.77 -11.96
C LEU A 319 -0.70 -5.26 -12.87
N SER A 320 -1.53 -6.16 -13.37
CA SER A 320 -2.64 -5.85 -14.30
C SER A 320 -4.00 -5.72 -13.62
N THR A 321 -4.05 -5.36 -12.34
CA THR A 321 -5.32 -5.16 -11.62
C THR A 321 -5.85 -3.73 -11.75
N TYR A 322 -7.16 -3.61 -11.96
CA TYR A 322 -7.86 -2.32 -11.85
C TYR A 322 -8.14 -1.92 -10.40
N ALA A 323 -7.98 -2.83 -9.42
CA ALA A 323 -8.22 -2.53 -8.01
C ALA A 323 -7.24 -1.50 -7.42
N ASN A 324 -6.07 -1.35 -8.02
CA ASN A 324 -5.07 -0.38 -7.58
C ASN A 324 -5.35 1.04 -8.11
N PHE A 325 -6.63 1.48 -8.07
CA PHE A 325 -7.08 2.85 -8.35
C PHE A 325 -6.92 3.75 -7.13
N TYR A 326 -6.87 5.07 -7.33
CA TYR A 326 -6.80 6.07 -6.28
C TYR A 326 -8.01 7.00 -6.32
N ILE A 327 -8.61 7.27 -5.15
CA ILE A 327 -9.76 8.15 -5.01
C ILE A 327 -9.27 9.51 -4.51
N ALA A 328 -9.42 10.55 -5.32
CA ALA A 328 -9.17 11.94 -4.94
C ALA A 328 -10.49 12.70 -4.70
N ASN A 329 -10.44 13.99 -4.33
CA ASN A 329 -11.61 14.77 -3.94
C ASN A 329 -12.76 14.72 -4.97
N ASP A 330 -12.47 15.05 -6.24
CA ASP A 330 -13.48 15.15 -7.30
C ASP A 330 -13.22 14.17 -8.46
N SER A 331 -12.29 13.22 -8.27
CA SER A 331 -11.91 12.26 -9.31
C SER A 331 -11.49 10.91 -8.75
N VAL A 332 -11.48 9.90 -9.62
CA VAL A 332 -10.87 8.59 -9.37
C VAL A 332 -9.87 8.32 -10.48
N PHE A 333 -8.63 8.02 -10.10
CA PHE A 333 -7.56 7.70 -11.03
C PHE A 333 -7.45 6.19 -11.19
N LEU A 334 -7.80 5.71 -12.37
CA LEU A 334 -7.89 4.30 -12.71
C LEU A 334 -6.76 3.91 -13.67
N PRO A 335 -5.98 2.86 -13.41
CA PRO A 335 -5.06 2.34 -14.40
C PRO A 335 -5.79 1.84 -15.65
N LYS A 336 -5.13 1.89 -16.81
CA LYS A 336 -5.56 1.20 -18.03
C LYS A 336 -4.37 0.46 -18.63
N PHE A 337 -4.66 -0.67 -19.27
CA PHE A 337 -3.65 -1.63 -19.68
C PHE A 337 -3.63 -1.91 -21.19
N GLY A 338 -4.53 -1.28 -21.96
CA GLY A 338 -4.60 -1.43 -23.43
C GLY A 338 -5.73 -2.33 -23.92
N ASP A 339 -6.29 -3.22 -23.11
CA ASP A 339 -7.53 -3.92 -23.41
C ASP A 339 -8.71 -2.92 -23.30
N ARG A 340 -9.10 -2.37 -24.46
CA ARG A 340 -10.14 -1.32 -24.51
C ARG A 340 -11.47 -1.74 -23.93
N THR A 341 -11.81 -3.04 -24.01
CA THR A 341 -13.08 -3.57 -23.51
C THR A 341 -13.07 -3.63 -21.98
N SER A 342 -12.01 -4.19 -21.40
CA SER A 342 -11.86 -4.29 -19.95
C SER A 342 -11.59 -2.90 -19.33
N ASP A 343 -10.76 -2.06 -19.97
CA ASP A 343 -10.56 -0.66 -19.55
C ASP A 343 -11.89 0.12 -19.48
N ALA A 344 -12.75 -0.01 -20.51
CA ALA A 344 -14.05 0.66 -20.55
C ALA A 344 -15.02 0.10 -19.49
N ARG A 345 -15.01 -1.22 -19.26
CA ARG A 345 -15.84 -1.87 -18.22
C ARG A 345 -15.44 -1.43 -16.83
N ALA A 346 -14.14 -1.45 -16.49
CA ALA A 346 -13.65 -1.00 -15.21
C ALA A 346 -14.02 0.47 -14.95
N LYS A 347 -13.86 1.33 -15.97
CA LYS A 347 -14.31 2.72 -15.90
C LYS A 347 -15.81 2.84 -15.62
N ALA A 348 -16.66 2.06 -16.28
CA ALA A 348 -18.11 2.10 -16.10
C ALA A 348 -18.52 1.67 -14.69
N ILE A 349 -17.88 0.63 -14.12
CA ILE A 349 -18.11 0.20 -12.74
C ILE A 349 -17.79 1.33 -11.76
N LEU A 350 -16.60 1.95 -11.87
CA LEU A 350 -16.23 3.04 -10.99
C LEU A 350 -17.16 4.27 -11.16
N GLN A 351 -17.59 4.57 -12.38
CA GLN A 351 -18.52 5.69 -12.63
C GLN A 351 -19.87 5.46 -11.98
N GLU A 352 -20.35 4.22 -11.88
CA GLU A 352 -21.58 3.86 -11.18
C GLU A 352 -21.48 4.14 -9.68
N HIS A 353 -20.34 3.79 -9.07
CA HIS A 353 -20.12 3.96 -7.63
C HIS A 353 -19.66 5.37 -7.24
N PHE A 354 -19.02 6.09 -8.15
CA PHE A 354 -18.59 7.48 -7.96
C PHE A 354 -19.23 8.44 -8.98
N PRO A 355 -20.59 8.57 -8.98
CA PRO A 355 -21.31 9.31 -10.04
C PRO A 355 -21.01 10.81 -10.08
N LYS A 356 -20.39 11.35 -9.01
CA LYS A 356 -20.04 12.78 -8.90
C LYS A 356 -18.55 13.03 -9.12
N ARG A 357 -17.75 11.97 -9.33
CA ARG A 357 -16.30 12.07 -9.58
C ARG A 357 -15.99 11.76 -11.04
N ASP A 358 -15.02 12.43 -11.58
CA ASP A 358 -14.46 12.11 -12.90
C ASP A 358 -13.62 10.83 -12.81
N ILE A 359 -13.86 9.85 -13.69
CA ILE A 359 -13.03 8.66 -13.78
C ILE A 359 -11.94 8.90 -14.83
N VAL A 360 -10.73 9.15 -14.36
CA VAL A 360 -9.55 9.47 -15.18
C VAL A 360 -8.70 8.23 -15.38
N GLN A 361 -8.63 7.72 -16.60
CA GLN A 361 -7.80 6.55 -16.91
C GLN A 361 -6.39 6.95 -17.32
N LEU A 362 -5.39 6.35 -16.70
CA LEU A 362 -3.97 6.60 -16.95
C LEU A 362 -3.24 5.34 -17.36
N GLN A 363 -2.42 5.44 -18.42
CA GLN A 363 -1.46 4.40 -18.78
C GLN A 363 -0.29 4.44 -17.81
N ILE A 364 0.03 3.31 -17.19
CA ILE A 364 1.05 3.21 -16.14
C ILE A 364 1.95 1.98 -16.31
N ASP A 365 2.19 1.55 -17.53
CA ASP A 365 2.86 0.28 -17.84
C ASP A 365 4.21 0.13 -17.11
N THR A 366 5.00 1.22 -17.02
CA THR A 366 6.30 1.15 -16.34
C THR A 366 6.16 0.99 -14.82
N ILE A 367 5.18 1.68 -14.19
CA ILE A 367 4.91 1.47 -12.77
C ILE A 367 4.38 0.05 -12.53
N ALA A 368 3.46 -0.41 -13.39
CA ALA A 368 2.86 -1.75 -13.29
C ALA A 368 3.91 -2.86 -13.43
N SER A 369 4.94 -2.68 -14.28
CA SER A 369 6.06 -3.63 -14.38
C SER A 369 6.89 -3.75 -13.11
N GLY A 370 6.83 -2.72 -12.24
CA GLY A 370 7.42 -2.72 -10.90
C GLY A 370 6.56 -3.38 -9.83
N GLY A 371 5.38 -3.94 -10.17
CA GLY A 371 4.53 -4.68 -9.25
C GLY A 371 3.57 -3.81 -8.43
N GLY A 372 3.26 -2.58 -8.86
CA GLY A 372 2.31 -1.70 -8.21
C GLY A 372 1.51 -0.85 -9.19
N GLY A 373 0.62 0.01 -8.69
CA GLY A 373 -0.23 0.86 -9.49
C GLY A 373 -0.34 2.28 -8.97
N ILE A 374 -1.43 2.95 -9.33
CA ILE A 374 -1.65 4.35 -8.95
C ILE A 374 -1.83 4.49 -7.44
N HIS A 375 -2.59 3.58 -6.81
CA HIS A 375 -2.79 3.58 -5.37
C HIS A 375 -1.48 3.43 -4.60
N CYS A 376 -0.64 2.48 -4.99
CA CYS A 376 0.67 2.27 -4.37
C CYS A 376 1.58 3.50 -4.45
N ALA A 377 1.44 4.32 -5.51
CA ALA A 377 2.25 5.52 -5.75
C ALA A 377 1.70 6.80 -5.09
N THR A 378 0.55 6.72 -4.40
CA THR A 378 -0.17 7.85 -3.81
C THR A 378 -0.55 7.58 -2.36
N HIS A 379 -0.69 8.66 -1.57
CA HIS A 379 -1.23 8.59 -0.21
C HIS A 379 -1.93 9.89 0.12
N GLU A 380 -3.19 9.82 0.53
CA GLU A 380 -3.98 10.98 0.91
C GLU A 380 -3.62 11.50 2.31
N GLN A 381 -3.72 12.80 2.49
CA GLN A 381 -3.86 13.41 3.81
C GLN A 381 -5.32 13.80 4.01
N PRO A 382 -6.06 13.12 4.92
CA PRO A 382 -7.45 13.47 5.20
C PRO A 382 -7.59 14.90 5.72
N GLY A 383 -8.73 15.52 5.46
CA GLY A 383 -9.04 16.83 5.96
C GLY A 383 -9.67 17.74 4.90
N LYS A 384 -9.86 19.02 5.26
CA LYS A 384 -10.42 19.98 4.30
C LYS A 384 -9.42 20.22 3.17
N PRO A 385 -9.89 20.35 1.91
CA PRO A 385 -9.04 20.70 0.80
C PRO A 385 -8.18 21.93 1.09
N ALA A 386 -6.91 21.88 0.67
CA ALA A 386 -6.03 23.04 0.74
C ALA A 386 -6.60 24.16 -0.16
N ALA A 387 -6.64 25.40 0.37
CA ALA A 387 -7.17 26.56 -0.34
C ALA A 387 -6.23 27.00 -1.49
#